data_53fd06f5f942d828fee5c1cdefb81ef2
#
_entry.id   53fd06f5f942d828fee5c1cdefb81ef2
#
_cell.length_a   1.000
_cell.length_b   1.000
_cell.length_c   1.000
_cell.angle_alpha   90.00
_cell.angle_beta   90.00
_cell.angle_gamma   90.00
#
_symmetry.space_group_name_H-M   'P 1'
#
loop_
_entity.id
_entity.type
_entity.pdbx_description
1 polymer ?
#
loop_
_entity_poly.entity_id
_entity_poly.type
_entity_poly.pdbx_seq_one_letter_code
_entity_poly.pdbx_strand_id
1 'polypeptide(L)' 'MIKIRLTYSDKEEMKTALETIKENFQILNISREYKGRGDSPYSNIYIDVNNKK' A
#
# COMPACT_ATOMS: atom_id res chain seq x y z
N MET A 1 8.01 -3.76 13.49
CA MET A 1 7.22 -3.05 12.47
C MET A 1 7.72 -3.42 11.08
N ILE A 2 6.80 -3.68 10.18
CA ILE A 2 7.13 -4.02 8.80
C ILE A 2 6.68 -2.88 7.92
N LYS A 3 7.54 -2.46 6.99
CA LYS A 3 7.20 -1.39 6.04
C LYS A 3 6.98 -2.00 4.67
N ILE A 4 5.83 -1.72 4.09
CA ILE A 4 5.47 -2.23 2.77
C ILE A 4 5.32 -1.04 1.82
N ARG A 5 5.94 -1.16 0.65
CA ARG A 5 5.72 -0.19 -0.42
C ARG A 5 4.89 -0.87 -1.50
N LEU A 6 3.75 -0.30 -1.79
CA LEU A 6 2.86 -0.82 -2.80
C LEU A 6 2.88 0.10 -4.01
N THR A 7 3.29 -0.43 -5.15
CA THR A 7 3.30 0.29 -6.41
C THR A 7 2.16 -0.24 -7.26
N TYR A 8 1.33 0.64 -7.77
CA TYR A 8 0.15 0.22 -8.52
C TYR A 8 -0.18 1.22 -9.62
N SER A 9 -0.91 0.76 -10.62
CA SER A 9 -1.41 1.61 -11.69
C SER A 9 -2.92 1.80 -11.61
N ASP A 10 -3.61 0.90 -10.91
CA ASP A 10 -5.06 0.90 -10.80
C ASP A 10 -5.45 0.94 -9.33
N LYS A 11 -6.28 1.92 -8.98
CA LYS A 11 -6.70 2.08 -7.59
C LYS A 11 -7.50 0.89 -7.07
N GLU A 12 -8.24 0.22 -7.93
CA GLU A 12 -8.99 -0.95 -7.50
C GLU A 12 -8.08 -2.10 -7.13
N GLU A 13 -7.00 -2.28 -7.90
CA GLU A 13 -6.01 -3.28 -7.54
C GLU A 13 -5.36 -2.94 -6.21
N MET A 14 -5.10 -1.65 -5.98
CA MET A 14 -4.51 -1.19 -4.72
C MET A 14 -5.45 -1.49 -3.55
N LYS A 15 -6.74 -1.21 -3.70
CA LYS A 15 -7.71 -1.48 -2.64
C LYS A 15 -7.78 -2.96 -2.30
N THR A 16 -7.80 -3.80 -3.32
CA THR A 16 -7.84 -5.25 -3.11
C THR A 16 -6.59 -5.72 -2.38
N ALA A 17 -5.42 -5.21 -2.78
CA ALA A 17 -4.17 -5.55 -2.12
C ALA A 17 -4.18 -5.10 -0.66
N LEU A 18 -4.69 -3.90 -0.39
CA LEU A 18 -4.77 -3.40 0.97
C LEU A 18 -5.66 -4.28 1.84
N GLU A 19 -6.77 -4.75 1.30
CA GLU A 19 -7.66 -5.64 2.04
C GLU A 19 -6.96 -6.95 2.41
N THR A 20 -6.20 -7.50 1.48
CA THR A 20 -5.43 -8.70 1.73
C THR A 20 -4.38 -8.47 2.82
N ILE A 21 -3.69 -7.34 2.74
CA ILE A 21 -2.71 -6.98 3.75
C ILE A 21 -3.39 -6.82 5.11
N LYS A 22 -4.54 -6.16 5.13
CA LYS A 22 -5.28 -5.93 6.37
C LYS A 22 -5.73 -7.25 7.01
N GLU A 23 -6.03 -8.25 6.23
CA GLU A 23 -6.43 -9.55 6.74
C GLU A 23 -5.26 -10.30 7.38
N ASN A 24 -4.07 -10.10 6.86
CA ASN A 24 -2.89 -10.84 7.29
C ASN A 24 -2.00 -10.08 8.26
N PHE A 25 -2.15 -8.76 8.32
CA PHE A 25 -1.31 -7.91 9.16
C PHE A 25 -2.17 -6.88 9.86
N GLN A 26 -1.64 -6.37 10.97
CA GLN A 26 -2.26 -5.24 11.65
C GLN A 26 -1.72 -3.97 11.03
N ILE A 27 -2.58 -3.18 10.42
CA ILE A 27 -2.17 -1.93 9.80
C ILE A 27 -2.02 -0.85 10.88
N LEU A 28 -0.84 -0.25 10.92
CA LEU A 28 -0.54 0.82 11.87
C LEU A 28 -0.75 2.19 11.24
N ASN A 29 -0.32 2.33 9.99
CA ASN A 29 -0.42 3.60 9.30
C ASN A 29 -0.37 3.38 7.80
N ILE A 30 -1.07 4.23 7.05
CA ILE A 30 -1.03 4.23 5.59
C ILE A 30 -0.69 5.65 5.16
N SER A 31 0.36 5.79 4.34
CA SER A 31 0.75 7.10 3.85
C SER A 31 -0.20 7.57 2.75
N ARG A 32 -0.05 8.82 2.38
CA ARG A 32 -0.77 9.34 1.22
C ARG A 32 -0.21 8.73 -0.05
N GLU A 33 -0.95 8.88 -1.12
CA GLU A 33 -0.54 8.39 -2.42
C GLU A 33 0.52 9.31 -3.02
N TYR A 34 1.59 8.72 -3.51
CA TYR A 34 2.64 9.45 -4.24
C TYR A 34 2.62 9.01 -5.68
N LYS A 35 2.47 9.96 -6.58
CA LYS A 35 2.48 9.64 -8.01
C LYS A 35 3.91 9.54 -8.51
N GLY A 36 4.11 8.68 -9.52
CA GLY A 36 5.40 8.57 -10.16
C GLY A 36 5.76 9.83 -10.92
N ARG A 37 7.03 9.95 -11.26
CA ARG A 37 7.52 11.13 -11.99
C ARG A 37 7.06 11.12 -13.44
N GLY A 38 6.81 12.30 -13.97
CA GLY A 38 6.48 12.49 -15.38
C GLY A 38 5.20 11.79 -15.76
N ASP A 39 5.25 11.06 -16.84
CA ASP A 39 4.08 10.38 -17.39
C ASP A 39 3.90 8.97 -16.85
N SER A 40 4.55 8.64 -15.75
CA SER A 40 4.44 7.31 -15.18
C SER A 40 2.99 7.03 -14.75
N PRO A 41 2.41 5.89 -15.17
CA PRO A 41 1.06 5.53 -14.73
C PRO A 41 1.03 4.96 -13.32
N TYR A 42 2.18 4.78 -12.70
CA TYR A 42 2.26 4.12 -11.40
C TYR A 42 2.24 5.10 -10.25
N SER A 43 1.61 4.67 -9.17
CA SER A 43 1.58 5.41 -7.92
C SER A 43 2.12 4.52 -6.81
N ASN A 44 2.55 5.13 -5.72
CA ASN A 44 3.10 4.39 -4.59
C ASN A 44 2.41 4.81 -3.31
N ILE A 45 2.19 3.85 -2.42
CA ILE A 45 1.81 4.14 -1.05
C ILE A 45 2.71 3.33 -0.12
N TYR A 46 2.89 3.85 1.08
CA TYR A 46 3.70 3.18 2.10
C TYR A 46 2.79 2.78 3.24
N ILE A 47 2.92 1.55 3.68
CA ILE A 47 2.06 1.00 4.72
C ILE A 47 2.93 0.46 5.84
N ASP A 48 2.66 0.89 7.07
CA ASP A 48 3.34 0.36 8.24
C ASP A 48 2.43 -0.67 8.88
N VAL A 49 2.93 -1.87 9.09
CA VAL A 49 2.14 -2.96 9.65
C VAL A 49 2.94 -3.74 10.70
N ASN A 50 2.22 -4.48 11.51
CA ASN A 50 2.81 -5.47 12.42
C ASN A 50 2.20 -6.82 12.10
N ASN A 51 2.88 -7.88 12.52
CA ASN A 51 2.31 -9.21 12.39
C ASN A 51 1.02 -9.27 13.22
N LYS A 52 0.02 -9.86 12.61
CA LYS A 52 -1.26 -10.03 13.27
C LYS A 52 -1.22 -11.36 14.01
N LYS A 53 -1.29 -11.26 15.30
CA LYS A 53 -1.15 -12.46 16.09
C LYS A 53 -2.02 -12.47 17.31
#